data_6f76cba742a2fb7fe52ec168c91fb4de
#
_entry.id   6f76cba742a2fb7fe52ec168c91fb4de
#
_cell.length_a   1.000
_cell.length_b   1.000
_cell.length_c   1.000
_cell.angle_alpha   90.00
_cell.angle_beta   90.00
_cell.angle_gamma   90.00
#
_symmetry.space_group_name_H-M   'P 1'
#
loop_
_entity.id
_entity.type
_entity.pdbx_description
1 polymer ?
#
loop_
_entity_poly.entity_id
_entity_poly.type
_entity_poly.pdbx_seq_one_letter_code
_entity_poly.pdbx_strand_id
1 'polypeptide(L)'
;MVEAQIPSLVPIPGVKLGLANIVTIFALFAYGPKDALLILLVRVVMGSIFSGQITTVFYSLAGGLLCWCVTVLLRKFLSDRQIWVASVIGAVFHNIGQILVAIVMTGTPGIVVYLPVLMVSGILAGLFTGLCAQFLFGKLRNLGQF
;
A
#
# COMPACT_ATOMS: atom_id res chain seq x y z
N MET A 1 -5.96 8.20 8.87
CA MET A 1 -6.27 8.92 10.13
C MET A 1 -6.15 8.01 11.34
N VAL A 2 -6.77 6.83 11.37
CA VAL A 2 -6.60 5.85 12.47
C VAL A 2 -5.15 5.38 12.59
N GLU A 3 -4.44 5.22 11.49
CA GLU A 3 -3.01 4.83 11.46
C GLU A 3 -2.08 5.86 12.12
N ALA A 4 -2.44 7.14 12.12
CA ALA A 4 -1.62 8.18 12.74
C ALA A 4 -1.72 8.18 14.27
N GLN A 5 -2.75 7.53 14.83
CA GLN A 5 -3.00 7.46 16.27
C GLN A 5 -2.49 6.14 16.89
N ILE A 6 -2.16 5.15 16.07
CA ILE A 6 -1.54 3.92 16.56
C ILE A 6 -0.05 4.18 16.68
N PRO A 7 0.53 4.11 17.90
CA PRO A 7 1.97 4.23 18.06
C PRO A 7 2.63 3.17 17.18
N SER A 8 3.58 3.61 16.35
CA SER A 8 4.31 2.69 15.47
C SER A 8 4.96 1.62 16.35
N LEU A 9 4.52 0.38 16.20
CA LEU A 9 5.06 -0.79 16.92
C LEU A 9 6.59 -0.95 16.69
N VAL A 10 7.10 -0.27 15.68
CA VAL A 10 8.53 -0.18 15.38
C VAL A 10 8.84 1.29 15.10
N PRO A 11 9.84 1.91 15.78
CA PRO A 11 10.18 3.32 15.60
C PRO A 11 10.95 3.56 14.30
N ILE A 12 10.56 2.90 13.23
CA ILE A 12 11.15 3.08 11.89
C ILE A 12 10.18 3.94 11.08
N PRO A 13 10.64 5.10 10.55
CA PRO A 13 9.84 5.91 9.66
C PRO A 13 9.37 5.08 8.45
N GLY A 14 8.07 4.98 8.23
CA GLY A 14 7.51 4.23 7.11
C GLY A 14 6.85 2.89 7.46
N VAL A 15 7.10 2.31 8.62
CA VAL A 15 6.35 1.13 9.09
C VAL A 15 5.00 1.60 9.63
N LYS A 16 4.05 1.77 8.73
CA LYS A 16 2.65 1.99 9.05
C LYS A 16 1.88 0.72 8.69
N LEU A 17 0.93 0.35 9.55
CA LEU A 17 -0.03 -0.70 9.22
C LEU A 17 -0.72 -0.32 7.91
N GLY A 18 -0.48 -0.99 6.83
CA GLY A 18 -0.95 -0.65 5.47
C GLY A 18 -2.48 -0.58 5.27
N LEU A 19 -3.24 -0.18 6.31
CA LEU A 19 -4.69 -0.09 6.31
C LEU A 19 -5.22 0.81 5.18
N ALA A 20 -4.51 1.89 4.89
CA ALA A 20 -4.87 2.76 3.79
C ALA A 20 -4.74 2.08 2.41
N ASN A 21 -3.98 1.00 2.33
CA ASN A 21 -3.82 0.22 1.10
C ASN A 21 -5.04 -0.65 0.77
N ILE A 22 -5.87 -0.99 1.77
CA ILE A 22 -7.11 -1.77 1.58
C ILE A 22 -7.99 -1.09 0.53
N VAL A 23 -8.21 0.22 0.68
CA VAL A 23 -9.11 0.98 -0.22
C VAL A 23 -8.58 0.99 -1.64
N THR A 24 -7.26 1.18 -1.81
CA THR A 24 -6.65 1.21 -3.16
C THR A 24 -6.73 -0.15 -3.84
N ILE A 25 -6.46 -1.24 -3.12
CA ILE A 25 -6.52 -2.60 -3.67
C ILE A 25 -7.97 -3.00 -3.95
N PHE A 26 -8.88 -2.73 -3.03
CA PHE A 26 -10.30 -2.96 -3.24
C PHE A 26 -10.79 -2.22 -4.49
N ALA A 27 -10.50 -0.93 -4.62
CA ALA A 27 -10.88 -0.12 -5.77
C ALA A 27 -10.28 -0.64 -7.09
N LEU A 28 -9.06 -1.17 -7.06
CA LEU A 28 -8.42 -1.75 -8.23
C LEU A 28 -9.22 -2.94 -8.78
N PHE A 29 -9.70 -3.81 -7.90
CA PHE A 29 -10.48 -4.99 -8.32
C PHE A 29 -11.94 -4.66 -8.60
N ALA A 30 -12.56 -3.75 -7.84
CA ALA A 30 -13.95 -3.37 -7.97
C ALA A 30 -14.21 -2.42 -9.16
N TYR A 31 -13.46 -1.33 -9.26
CA TYR A 31 -13.72 -0.26 -10.22
C TYR A 31 -12.69 -0.21 -11.37
N GLY A 32 -11.46 -0.62 -11.11
CA GLY A 32 -10.42 -0.68 -12.13
C GLY A 32 -9.18 0.16 -11.83
N PRO A 33 -8.18 0.12 -12.74
CA PRO A 33 -6.88 0.72 -12.47
C PRO A 33 -6.92 2.26 -12.41
N LYS A 34 -7.78 2.91 -13.19
CA LYS A 34 -7.89 4.38 -13.23
C LYS A 34 -8.42 4.94 -11.91
N ASP A 35 -9.51 4.33 -11.39
CA ASP A 35 -10.12 4.75 -10.14
C ASP A 35 -9.23 4.46 -8.93
N ALA A 36 -8.53 3.33 -8.96
CA ALA A 36 -7.53 2.99 -7.95
C ALA A 36 -6.37 3.99 -7.92
N LEU A 37 -5.92 4.46 -9.10
CA LEU A 37 -4.88 5.49 -9.18
C LEU A 37 -5.37 6.83 -8.62
N LEU A 38 -6.59 7.23 -8.98
CA LEU A 38 -7.19 8.47 -8.46
C LEU A 38 -7.29 8.43 -6.93
N ILE A 39 -7.78 7.32 -6.38
CA ILE A 39 -7.88 7.11 -4.93
C ILE A 39 -6.48 7.17 -4.28
N LEU A 40 -5.48 6.56 -4.90
CA LEU A 40 -4.10 6.62 -4.43
C LEU A 40 -3.60 8.07 -4.35
N LEU A 41 -3.79 8.86 -5.40
CA LEU A 41 -3.35 10.26 -5.45
C LEU A 41 -4.06 11.11 -4.39
N VAL A 42 -5.39 11.01 -4.30
CA VAL A 42 -6.18 11.70 -3.28
C VAL A 42 -5.69 11.33 -1.88
N ARG A 43 -5.45 10.05 -1.62
CA ARG A 43 -4.94 9.56 -0.33
C ARG A 43 -3.57 10.13 0.00
N VAL A 44 -2.65 10.20 -0.96
CA VAL A 44 -1.30 10.75 -0.75
C VAL A 44 -1.39 12.23 -0.39
N VAL A 45 -2.19 13.00 -1.14
CA VAL A 45 -2.40 14.43 -0.87
C VAL A 45 -3.01 14.66 0.51
N MET A 46 -4.09 13.96 0.81
CA MET A 46 -4.74 14.07 2.13
C MET A 46 -3.80 13.68 3.27
N GLY A 47 -3.08 12.56 3.11
CA GLY A 47 -2.11 12.10 4.10
C GLY A 47 -0.98 13.10 4.35
N SER A 48 -0.52 13.80 3.33
CA SER A 48 0.51 14.83 3.46
C SER A 48 0.01 16.08 4.18
N ILE A 49 -1.21 16.52 3.88
CA ILE A 49 -1.85 17.67 4.56
C ILE A 49 -1.98 17.37 6.06
N PHE A 50 -2.45 16.17 6.43
CA PHE A 50 -2.62 15.79 7.83
C PHE A 50 -1.31 15.49 8.57
N SER A 51 -0.26 15.04 7.86
CA SER A 51 1.05 14.79 8.49
C SER A 51 1.88 16.05 8.69
N GLY A 52 1.57 17.12 7.96
CA GLY A 52 2.33 18.37 7.96
C GLY A 52 3.77 18.24 7.42
N GLN A 53 4.10 17.12 6.79
CA GLN A 53 5.44 16.84 6.28
C GLN A 53 5.42 16.57 4.78
N ILE A 54 6.03 17.44 4.01
CA ILE A 54 6.12 17.32 2.54
C ILE A 54 6.91 16.07 2.14
N THR A 55 7.90 15.67 2.92
CA THR A 55 8.70 14.46 2.68
C THR A 55 7.84 13.19 2.63
N THR A 56 6.77 13.13 3.42
CA THR A 56 5.83 12.01 3.43
C THR A 56 5.15 11.80 2.08
N VAL A 57 4.97 12.88 1.29
CA VAL A 57 4.40 12.79 -0.08
C VAL A 57 5.28 11.91 -0.96
N PHE A 58 6.59 12.18 -0.97
CA PHE A 58 7.54 11.46 -1.83
C PHE A 58 7.61 9.98 -1.48
N TYR A 59 7.66 9.64 -0.19
CA TYR A 59 7.63 8.25 0.28
C TYR A 59 6.34 7.54 -0.11
N SER A 60 5.21 8.18 0.16
CA SER A 60 3.89 7.61 -0.10
C SER A 60 3.60 7.49 -1.59
N LEU A 61 4.02 8.48 -2.40
CA LEU A 61 3.82 8.49 -3.84
C LEU A 61 4.64 7.40 -4.52
N ALA A 62 5.94 7.32 -4.25
CA ALA A 62 6.81 6.31 -4.85
C ALA A 62 6.39 4.89 -4.47
N GLY A 63 6.17 4.64 -3.17
CA GLY A 63 5.68 3.35 -2.70
C GLY A 63 4.31 3.00 -3.28
N GLY A 64 3.40 3.96 -3.30
CA GLY A 64 2.05 3.79 -3.82
C GLY A 64 2.01 3.52 -5.33
N LEU A 65 2.77 4.26 -6.13
CA LEU A 65 2.85 4.06 -7.58
C LEU A 65 3.47 2.71 -7.93
N LEU A 66 4.56 2.31 -7.25
CA LEU A 66 5.15 0.99 -7.44
C LEU A 66 4.17 -0.13 -7.10
N CYS A 67 3.51 -0.03 -5.95
CA CYS A 67 2.45 -0.95 -5.56
C CYS A 67 1.34 -1.01 -6.61
N TRP A 68 0.84 0.14 -7.07
CA TRP A 68 -0.21 0.22 -8.08
C TRP A 68 0.21 -0.41 -9.40
N CYS A 69 1.40 -0.10 -9.94
CA CYS A 69 1.91 -0.68 -11.17
C CYS A 69 1.96 -2.21 -11.10
N VAL A 70 2.53 -2.74 -10.02
CA VAL A 70 2.67 -4.19 -9.83
C VAL A 70 1.32 -4.87 -9.65
N THR A 71 0.41 -4.30 -8.87
CA THR A 71 -0.93 -4.87 -8.66
C THR A 71 -1.81 -4.79 -9.90
N VAL A 72 -1.67 -3.76 -10.74
CA VAL A 72 -2.34 -3.68 -12.06
C VAL A 72 -1.85 -4.79 -12.98
N LEU A 73 -0.55 -5.07 -13.00
CA LEU A 73 0.00 -6.18 -13.78
C LEU A 73 -0.50 -7.52 -13.25
N LEU A 74 -0.46 -7.72 -11.95
CA LEU A 74 -0.91 -8.95 -11.31
C LEU A 74 -2.41 -9.21 -11.52
N ARG A 75 -3.24 -8.16 -11.55
CA ARG A 75 -4.67 -8.29 -11.81
C ARG A 75 -4.98 -9.00 -13.13
N LYS A 76 -4.08 -8.94 -14.14
CA LYS A 76 -4.25 -9.63 -15.42
C LYS A 76 -4.09 -11.14 -15.30
N PHE A 77 -3.37 -11.60 -14.28
CA PHE A 77 -3.02 -13.01 -14.09
C PHE A 77 -3.75 -13.66 -12.92
N LEU A 78 -4.19 -12.84 -11.94
CA LEU A 78 -4.83 -13.32 -10.73
C LEU A 78 -6.35 -13.27 -10.84
N SER A 79 -7.01 -14.29 -10.29
CA SER A 79 -8.47 -14.30 -10.14
C SER A 79 -8.92 -13.46 -8.92
N ASP A 80 -10.22 -13.12 -8.88
CA ASP A 80 -10.83 -12.37 -7.78
C ASP A 80 -10.70 -13.07 -6.41
N ARG A 81 -10.38 -14.37 -6.40
CA ARG A 81 -10.12 -15.14 -5.17
C ARG A 81 -8.68 -14.99 -4.66
N GLN A 82 -7.82 -14.32 -5.42
CA GLN A 82 -6.39 -14.18 -5.12
C GLN A 82 -6.00 -12.71 -4.87
N ILE A 83 -6.96 -11.87 -4.46
CA ILE A 83 -6.72 -10.46 -4.14
C ILE A 83 -5.66 -10.32 -3.04
N TRP A 84 -5.65 -11.23 -2.06
CA TRP A 84 -4.66 -11.25 -1.01
C TRP A 84 -3.22 -11.42 -1.52
N VAL A 85 -3.02 -12.22 -2.58
CA VAL A 85 -1.70 -12.40 -3.21
C VAL A 85 -1.22 -11.08 -3.82
N ALA A 86 -2.09 -10.41 -4.59
CA ALA A 86 -1.79 -9.10 -5.16
C ALA A 86 -1.45 -8.07 -4.08
N SER A 87 -2.16 -8.12 -2.95
CA SER A 87 -1.93 -7.23 -1.81
C SER A 87 -0.57 -7.46 -1.15
N VAL A 88 -0.19 -8.70 -0.91
CA VAL A 88 1.11 -9.06 -0.32
C VAL A 88 2.25 -8.59 -1.22
N ILE A 89 2.20 -8.94 -2.49
CA ILE A 89 3.23 -8.54 -3.47
C ILE A 89 3.27 -7.01 -3.59
N GLY A 90 2.11 -6.37 -3.70
CA GLY A 90 2.00 -4.91 -3.74
C GLY A 90 2.60 -4.23 -2.51
N ALA A 91 2.39 -4.78 -1.31
CA ALA A 91 2.95 -4.25 -0.07
C ALA A 91 4.49 -4.35 -0.03
N VAL A 92 5.06 -5.45 -0.54
CA VAL A 92 6.51 -5.60 -0.67
C VAL A 92 7.07 -4.52 -1.59
N PHE A 93 6.50 -4.34 -2.78
CA PHE A 93 6.93 -3.30 -3.71
C PHE A 93 6.68 -1.88 -3.19
N HIS A 94 5.64 -1.67 -2.40
CA HIS A 94 5.41 -0.40 -1.70
C HIS A 94 6.59 -0.06 -0.78
N ASN A 95 7.04 -1.01 0.03
CA ASN A 95 8.17 -0.82 0.94
C ASN A 95 9.48 -0.62 0.17
N ILE A 96 9.68 -1.33 -0.94
CA ILE A 96 10.84 -1.11 -1.83
C ILE A 96 10.85 0.32 -2.36
N GLY A 97 9.71 0.82 -2.84
CA GLY A 97 9.58 2.20 -3.31
C GLY A 97 9.90 3.24 -2.23
N GLN A 98 9.46 3.00 -1.02
CA GLN A 98 9.78 3.87 0.12
C GLN A 98 11.28 3.88 0.45
N ILE A 99 11.92 2.72 0.48
CA ILE A 99 13.37 2.61 0.72
C ILE A 99 14.18 3.31 -0.38
N LEU A 100 13.80 3.16 -1.64
CA LEU A 100 14.47 3.85 -2.75
C LEU A 100 14.44 5.37 -2.57
N VAL A 101 13.29 5.94 -2.24
CA VAL A 101 13.17 7.38 -1.95
C VAL A 101 13.98 7.75 -0.71
N ALA A 102 13.97 6.93 0.34
CA ALA A 102 14.76 7.17 1.53
C ALA A 102 16.25 7.28 1.20
N ILE A 103 16.80 6.36 0.41
CA ILE A 103 18.20 6.39 -0.02
C ILE A 103 18.51 7.66 -0.81
N VAL A 104 17.65 8.02 -1.77
CA VAL A 104 17.85 9.21 -2.60
C VAL A 104 17.81 10.48 -1.77
N MET A 105 16.87 10.59 -0.84
CA MET A 105 16.70 11.82 -0.04
C MET A 105 17.75 11.98 1.06
N THR A 106 18.22 10.88 1.64
CA THR A 106 19.19 10.93 2.76
C THR A 106 20.64 10.75 2.30
N GLY A 107 20.86 10.27 1.07
CA GLY A 107 22.19 9.92 0.58
C GLY A 107 22.84 8.76 1.33
N THR A 108 22.07 7.99 2.11
CA THR A 108 22.58 6.95 3.00
C THR A 108 22.16 5.56 2.50
N PRO A 109 23.02 4.85 1.73
CA PRO A 109 22.72 3.49 1.25
C PRO A 109 22.50 2.47 2.38
N GLY A 110 23.02 2.72 3.58
CA GLY A 110 22.88 1.86 4.76
C GLY A 110 21.43 1.62 5.20
N ILE A 111 20.48 2.45 4.77
CA ILE A 111 19.05 2.28 5.04
C ILE A 111 18.52 0.93 4.48
N VAL A 112 19.16 0.35 3.48
CA VAL A 112 18.83 -0.98 2.96
C VAL A 112 18.84 -2.07 4.04
N VAL A 113 19.60 -1.89 5.12
CA VAL A 113 19.63 -2.82 6.26
C VAL A 113 18.25 -3.00 6.90
N TYR A 114 17.37 -1.99 6.81
CA TYR A 114 16.00 -2.08 7.31
C TYR A 114 15.03 -2.81 6.36
N LEU A 115 15.45 -3.07 5.11
CA LEU A 115 14.61 -3.72 4.10
C LEU A 115 14.01 -5.06 4.56
N PRO A 116 14.78 -6.00 5.18
CA PRO A 116 14.22 -7.27 5.64
C PRO A 116 13.08 -7.10 6.65
N VAL A 117 13.23 -6.18 7.60
CA VAL A 117 12.19 -5.89 8.61
C VAL A 117 10.95 -5.29 7.94
N LEU A 118 11.15 -4.37 6.99
CA LEU A 118 10.06 -3.76 6.23
C LEU A 118 9.37 -4.78 5.31
N MET A 119 10.09 -5.74 4.76
CA MET A 119 9.51 -6.81 3.95
C MET A 119 8.62 -7.73 4.80
N VAL A 120 9.08 -8.16 5.97
CA VAL A 120 8.28 -9.00 6.87
C VAL A 120 7.02 -8.25 7.31
N SER A 121 7.16 -7.02 7.76
CA SER A 121 6.00 -6.20 8.16
C SER A 121 5.06 -5.93 7.00
N GLY A 122 5.59 -5.70 5.79
CA GLY A 122 4.82 -5.52 4.56
C GLY A 122 4.04 -6.76 4.15
N ILE A 123 4.64 -7.95 4.25
CA ILE A 123 3.97 -9.23 3.99
C ILE A 123 2.80 -9.44 4.96
N LEU A 124 3.03 -9.23 6.26
CA LEU A 124 1.98 -9.37 7.27
C LEU A 124 0.85 -8.35 7.08
N ALA A 125 1.20 -7.08 6.87
CA ALA A 125 0.23 -6.04 6.59
C ALA A 125 -0.52 -6.29 5.27
N GLY A 126 0.19 -6.69 4.21
CA GLY A 126 -0.37 -7.02 2.92
C GLY A 126 -1.31 -8.21 2.95
N LEU A 127 -0.97 -9.23 3.75
CA LEU A 127 -1.85 -10.39 3.97
C LEU A 127 -3.15 -9.97 4.66
N PHE A 128 -3.04 -9.22 5.74
CA PHE A 128 -4.21 -8.72 6.47
C PHE A 128 -5.10 -7.83 5.60
N THR A 129 -4.52 -6.84 4.94
CA THR A 129 -5.26 -5.90 4.07
C THR A 129 -5.86 -6.60 2.86
N GLY A 130 -5.14 -7.57 2.29
CA GLY A 130 -5.60 -8.35 1.15
C GLY A 130 -6.76 -9.28 1.48
N LEU A 131 -6.72 -9.94 2.62
CA LEU A 131 -7.82 -10.78 3.10
C LEU A 131 -9.07 -9.93 3.39
N CYS A 132 -8.90 -8.77 4.03
CA CYS A 132 -10.01 -7.84 4.26
C CYS A 132 -10.63 -7.36 2.95
N ALA A 133 -9.79 -6.94 1.98
CA ALA A 133 -10.26 -6.49 0.67
C ALA A 133 -10.98 -7.61 -0.09
N GLN A 134 -10.45 -8.83 -0.04
CA GLN A 134 -11.06 -10.00 -0.69
C GLN A 134 -12.41 -10.36 -0.06
N PHE A 135 -12.52 -10.32 1.27
CA PHE A 135 -13.76 -10.58 1.97
C PHE A 135 -14.83 -9.54 1.60
N LEU A 136 -14.46 -8.26 1.61
CA LEU A 136 -15.36 -7.15 1.23
C LEU A 136 -15.81 -7.31 -0.23
N PHE A 137 -14.87 -7.57 -1.14
CA PHE A 137 -15.17 -7.75 -2.56
C PHE A 137 -16.13 -8.92 -2.80
N GLY A 138 -15.86 -10.06 -2.16
CA GLY A 138 -16.73 -11.24 -2.26
C GLY A 138 -18.14 -10.99 -1.74
N LYS A 139 -18.27 -10.27 -0.61
CA LYS A 139 -19.57 -9.93 -0.02
C LYS A 139 -20.36 -8.98 -0.91
N LEU A 140 -19.74 -7.93 -1.44
CA LEU A 140 -20.42 -6.96 -2.30
C LEU A 140 -20.80 -7.55 -3.65
N ARG A 141 -19.98 -8.43 -4.21
CA ARG A 141 -20.33 -9.15 -5.44
C ARG A 141 -21.56 -10.05 -5.27
N ASN A 142 -21.67 -10.71 -4.12
CA ASN A 142 -22.85 -11.54 -3.80
C ASN A 142 -24.13 -10.70 -3.60
N LEU A 143 -23.99 -9.41 -3.30
CA LEU A 143 -25.12 -8.46 -3.20
C LEU A 143 -25.48 -7.83 -4.54
N GLY A 144 -24.84 -8.25 -5.65
CA GLY A 144 -25.15 -7.74 -7.00
C GLY A 144 -24.72 -6.30 -7.27
N GLN A 145 -23.73 -5.80 -6.53
CA GLN A 145 -23.25 -4.41 -6.70
C GLN A 145 -22.09 -4.29 -7.73
N PHE A 146 -21.59 -5.42 -8.26
CA PHE A 146 -20.54 -5.50 -9.30
C PHE A 146 -20.84 -6.62 -10.28
#